data_e74daa6bd63187146278bacdfb1a3b54
#
_entry.id   e74daa6bd63187146278bacdfb1a3b54
#
_cell.length_a   1.000
_cell.length_b   1.000
_cell.length_c   1.000
_cell.angle_alpha   90.00
_cell.angle_beta   90.00
_cell.angle_gamma   90.00
#
_symmetry.space_group_name_H-M   'P 1'
#
loop_
_entity.id
_entity.type
_entity.pdbx_description
1 polymer ?
#
loop_
_entity_poly.entity_id
_entity_poly.type
_entity_poly.pdbx_seq_one_letter_code
_entity_poly.pdbx_strand_id
1 'polypeptide(L)'
;MSTNRFSLIKRVLPAILLAVAAVCSAHAGEADINLPDLKAATFNVMGHSVNGLVLMYIGLVICALGGAYGLFQYIQTKNLPVHESMRSVSALIYETCKTYLLQQGKFLIILWILIAVCIYYYFGVLQEGKTALQISIILACSVFGILGSYGVAWFGIKINTQANSRTAFSAFRANPLATLKIP
;
A
#
# COMPACT_ATOMS: atom_id res chain seq x y z
N MET A 1 -42.82 18.73 -3.49
CA MET A 1 -41.63 18.26 -2.76
C MET A 1 -40.30 18.42 -3.54
N SER A 2 -40.31 19.12 -4.69
CA SER A 2 -39.13 19.25 -5.61
C SER A 2 -38.32 20.57 -5.44
N THR A 3 -38.87 21.60 -4.84
CA THR A 3 -38.24 22.94 -4.74
C THR A 3 -37.07 23.03 -3.73
N ASN A 4 -37.01 22.14 -2.75
CA ASN A 4 -35.99 22.20 -1.69
C ASN A 4 -34.62 21.66 -2.12
N ARG A 5 -34.56 20.77 -3.09
CA ARG A 5 -33.28 20.21 -3.58
C ARG A 5 -32.48 21.22 -4.43
N PHE A 6 -33.16 22.01 -5.23
CA PHE A 6 -32.52 23.03 -6.08
C PHE A 6 -31.94 24.19 -5.28
N SER A 7 -32.58 24.57 -4.15
CA SER A 7 -32.06 25.62 -3.27
C SER A 7 -30.84 25.14 -2.47
N LEU A 8 -30.79 23.85 -2.10
CA LEU A 8 -29.66 23.24 -1.43
C LEU A 8 -28.42 23.19 -2.35
N ILE A 9 -28.58 22.78 -3.59
CA ILE A 9 -27.50 22.73 -4.59
C ILE A 9 -26.93 24.14 -4.84
N LYS A 10 -27.77 25.16 -4.96
CA LYS A 10 -27.32 26.56 -5.15
C LYS A 10 -26.53 27.12 -3.97
N ARG A 11 -26.70 26.59 -2.76
CA ARG A 11 -25.94 27.02 -1.56
C ARG A 11 -24.69 26.16 -1.33
N VAL A 12 -24.74 24.88 -1.63
CA VAL A 12 -23.66 23.92 -1.40
C VAL A 12 -22.58 24.02 -2.48
N LEU A 13 -22.97 24.24 -3.73
CA LEU A 13 -22.03 24.33 -4.86
C LEU A 13 -21.01 25.49 -4.71
N PRO A 14 -21.40 26.73 -4.36
CA PRO A 14 -20.41 27.80 -4.14
C PRO A 14 -19.54 27.56 -2.90
N ALA A 15 -20.09 26.93 -1.85
CA ALA A 15 -19.31 26.57 -0.67
C ALA A 15 -18.23 25.50 -0.98
N ILE A 16 -18.57 24.51 -1.80
CA ILE A 16 -17.59 23.51 -2.28
C ILE A 16 -16.55 24.16 -3.20
N LEU A 17 -16.98 25.05 -4.11
CA LEU A 17 -16.05 25.80 -4.97
C LEU A 17 -15.10 26.70 -4.16
N LEU A 18 -15.61 27.35 -3.12
CA LEU A 18 -14.79 28.19 -2.23
C LEU A 18 -13.83 27.34 -1.39
N ALA A 19 -14.25 26.16 -0.91
CA ALA A 19 -13.40 25.22 -0.19
C ALA A 19 -12.29 24.66 -1.09
N VAL A 20 -12.63 24.31 -2.33
CA VAL A 20 -11.63 23.85 -3.34
C VAL A 20 -10.66 24.98 -3.70
N ALA A 21 -11.13 26.21 -3.88
CA ALA A 21 -10.27 27.36 -4.13
C ALA A 21 -9.33 27.69 -2.96
N ALA A 22 -9.81 27.53 -1.71
CA ALA A 22 -9.01 27.73 -0.51
C ALA A 22 -7.90 26.66 -0.36
N VAL A 23 -8.16 25.42 -0.76
CA VAL A 23 -7.17 24.35 -0.77
C VAL A 23 -6.10 24.58 -1.86
N CYS A 24 -6.46 25.16 -2.99
CA CYS A 24 -5.49 25.51 -4.04
C CYS A 24 -4.52 26.65 -3.64
N SER A 25 -4.83 27.40 -2.60
CA SER A 25 -3.96 28.48 -2.10
C SER A 25 -2.89 28.02 -1.09
N ALA A 26 -2.91 26.75 -0.67
CA ALA A 26 -1.90 26.18 0.21
C ALA A 26 -0.65 25.82 -0.63
N HIS A 27 0.32 26.74 -0.68
CA HIS A 27 1.58 26.59 -1.41
C HIS A 27 2.58 25.60 -0.78
N ALA A 28 2.21 24.90 0.27
CA ALA A 28 3.04 23.89 0.91
C ALA A 28 2.74 22.51 0.30
N GLY A 29 3.16 22.28 -0.94
CA GLY A 29 3.10 20.96 -1.56
C GLY A 29 4.23 20.07 -1.05
N GLU A 30 3.98 18.76 -0.92
CA GLU A 30 5.01 17.74 -0.61
C GLU A 30 6.18 17.79 -1.62
N ALA A 31 5.96 18.37 -2.80
CA ALA A 31 6.98 18.58 -3.84
C ALA A 31 8.07 19.60 -3.44
N ASP A 32 7.81 20.47 -2.46
CA ASP A 32 8.74 21.50 -1.99
C ASP A 32 9.53 21.06 -0.76
N ILE A 33 9.37 19.83 -0.30
CA ILE A 33 10.14 19.27 0.81
C ILE A 33 11.61 19.16 0.39
N ASN A 34 12.44 20.01 0.97
CA ASN A 34 13.87 19.94 0.80
C ASN A 34 14.44 18.91 1.78
N LEU A 35 14.74 17.71 1.28
CA LEU A 35 15.33 16.65 2.10
C LEU A 35 16.74 17.08 2.52
N PRO A 36 17.05 17.08 3.83
CA PRO A 36 18.41 17.34 4.30
C PRO A 36 19.37 16.26 3.75
N ASP A 37 20.64 16.63 3.57
CA ASP A 37 21.65 15.66 3.16
C ASP A 37 21.77 14.60 4.23
N LEU A 38 21.34 13.38 3.91
CA LEU A 38 21.34 12.22 4.81
C LEU A 38 22.76 11.82 5.26
N LYS A 39 23.78 12.26 4.54
CA LYS A 39 25.18 12.05 4.93
C LYS A 39 25.62 13.01 6.03
N ALA A 40 25.07 14.23 6.04
CA ALA A 40 25.38 15.25 7.04
C ALA A 40 24.46 15.14 8.28
N ALA A 41 23.26 14.55 8.13
CA ALA A 41 22.32 14.37 9.22
C ALA A 41 22.78 13.26 10.17
N THR A 42 23.11 13.63 11.42
CA THR A 42 23.44 12.68 12.48
C THR A 42 22.30 12.58 13.48
N PHE A 43 21.87 11.36 13.77
CA PHE A 43 20.83 11.05 14.74
C PHE A 43 21.43 10.43 15.99
N ASN A 44 20.99 10.85 17.15
CA ASN A 44 21.43 10.25 18.40
C ASN A 44 20.55 9.05 18.74
N VAL A 45 21.05 7.85 18.50
CA VAL A 45 20.35 6.60 18.78
C VAL A 45 21.06 5.91 19.95
N MET A 46 20.38 5.80 21.08
CA MET A 46 20.92 5.16 22.31
C MET A 46 22.28 5.73 22.79
N GLY A 47 22.51 7.06 22.62
CA GLY A 47 23.76 7.71 23.03
C GLY A 47 24.90 7.67 22.00
N HIS A 48 24.67 7.07 20.83
CA HIS A 48 25.64 7.03 19.73
C HIS A 48 25.13 7.91 18.57
N SER A 49 26.02 8.72 18.01
CA SER A 49 25.71 9.52 16.82
C SER A 49 25.78 8.62 15.59
N VAL A 50 24.62 8.33 15.00
CA VAL A 50 24.49 7.49 13.81
C VAL A 50 24.15 8.39 12.62
N ASN A 51 24.85 8.18 11.50
CA ASN A 51 24.57 8.87 10.24
C ASN A 51 23.21 8.39 9.67
N GLY A 52 22.40 9.30 9.13
CA GLY A 52 21.10 8.99 8.55
C GLY A 52 21.15 7.91 7.47
N LEU A 53 22.23 7.87 6.69
CA LEU A 53 22.44 6.87 5.65
C LEU A 53 22.61 5.45 6.23
N VAL A 54 23.33 5.33 7.34
CA VAL A 54 23.49 4.05 8.05
C VAL A 54 22.17 3.57 8.62
N LEU A 55 21.34 4.48 9.15
CA LEU A 55 20.01 4.16 9.65
C LEU A 55 19.10 3.62 8.55
N MET A 56 19.17 4.18 7.35
CA MET A 56 18.41 3.68 6.19
C MET A 56 18.87 2.28 5.77
N TYR A 57 20.17 2.00 5.75
CA TYR A 57 20.67 0.65 5.45
C TYR A 57 20.25 -0.38 6.49
N ILE A 58 20.26 -0.02 7.77
CA ILE A 58 19.74 -0.87 8.85
C ILE A 58 18.25 -1.16 8.61
N GLY A 59 17.46 -0.13 8.28
CA GLY A 59 16.05 -0.30 7.93
C GLY A 59 15.84 -1.27 6.77
N LEU A 60 16.65 -1.15 5.71
CA LEU A 60 16.58 -2.04 4.55
C LEU A 60 16.89 -3.49 4.90
N VAL A 61 17.90 -3.72 5.76
CA VAL A 61 18.23 -5.06 6.27
C VAL A 61 17.09 -5.64 7.10
N ILE A 62 16.47 -4.83 7.97
CA ILE A 62 15.32 -5.26 8.77
C ILE A 62 14.14 -5.63 7.87
N CYS A 63 13.85 -4.84 6.82
CA CYS A 63 12.83 -5.15 5.85
C CYS A 63 13.11 -6.48 5.10
N ALA A 64 14.34 -6.71 4.70
CA ALA A 64 14.74 -7.96 4.05
C ALA A 64 14.57 -9.17 4.99
N LEU A 65 14.97 -9.04 6.26
CA LEU A 65 14.76 -10.08 7.27
C LEU A 65 13.26 -10.33 7.53
N GLY A 66 12.45 -9.28 7.61
CA GLY A 66 10.99 -9.39 7.74
C GLY A 66 10.37 -10.11 6.55
N GLY A 67 10.79 -9.79 5.32
CA GLY A 67 10.37 -10.49 4.11
C GLY A 67 10.75 -11.97 4.10
N ALA A 68 11.98 -12.28 4.49
CA ALA A 68 12.47 -13.66 4.61
C ALA A 68 11.67 -14.45 5.67
N TYR A 69 11.40 -13.82 6.82
CA TYR A 69 10.56 -14.42 7.86
C TYR A 69 9.14 -14.69 7.38
N GLY A 70 8.53 -13.75 6.65
CA GLY A 70 7.20 -13.93 6.06
C GLY A 70 7.15 -15.11 5.07
N LEU A 71 8.19 -15.27 4.23
CA LEU A 71 8.31 -16.41 3.34
C LEU A 71 8.48 -17.73 4.10
N PHE A 72 9.28 -17.73 5.16
CA PHE A 72 9.46 -18.89 6.03
C PHE A 72 8.12 -19.32 6.67
N GLN A 73 7.37 -18.38 7.23
CA GLN A 73 6.04 -18.64 7.80
C GLN A 73 5.05 -19.15 6.76
N TYR A 74 5.08 -18.61 5.55
CA TYR A 74 4.25 -19.09 4.46
C TYR A 74 4.53 -20.57 4.13
N ILE A 75 5.81 -20.95 4.00
CA ILE A 75 6.21 -22.34 3.71
C ILE A 75 5.80 -23.27 4.86
N GLN A 76 6.03 -22.84 6.10
CA GLN A 76 5.65 -23.61 7.28
C GLN A 76 4.13 -23.84 7.34
N THR A 77 3.34 -22.79 7.14
CA THR A 77 1.87 -22.87 7.14
C THR A 77 1.37 -23.75 6.01
N LYS A 78 1.94 -23.63 4.81
CA LYS A 78 1.57 -24.45 3.64
C LYS A 78 1.71 -25.96 3.89
N ASN A 79 2.72 -26.36 4.67
CA ASN A 79 3.04 -27.77 4.95
C ASN A 79 2.20 -28.37 6.09
N LEU A 80 1.39 -27.58 6.80
CA LEU A 80 0.53 -28.07 7.86
C LEU A 80 -0.60 -28.94 7.30
N PRO A 81 -1.01 -30.01 8.04
CA PRO A 81 -2.10 -30.88 7.64
C PRO A 81 -3.43 -30.11 7.60
N VAL A 82 -4.28 -30.45 6.65
CA VAL A 82 -5.61 -29.88 6.48
C VAL A 82 -6.55 -30.95 5.91
N HIS A 83 -7.81 -30.95 6.33
CA HIS A 83 -8.82 -31.84 5.76
C HIS A 83 -9.26 -31.36 4.38
N GLU A 84 -9.54 -32.28 3.45
CA GLU A 84 -9.85 -31.94 2.05
C GLU A 84 -11.07 -31.04 1.91
N SER A 85 -12.12 -31.24 2.69
CA SER A 85 -13.30 -30.35 2.67
C SER A 85 -12.98 -28.92 3.10
N MET A 86 -12.09 -28.71 4.07
CA MET A 86 -11.65 -27.38 4.48
C MET A 86 -10.72 -26.75 3.45
N ARG A 87 -9.91 -27.56 2.78
CA ARG A 87 -9.03 -27.14 1.70
C ARG A 87 -9.83 -26.67 0.48
N SER A 88 -10.89 -27.38 0.10
CA SER A 88 -11.75 -27.00 -1.01
C SER A 88 -12.46 -25.66 -0.78
N VAL A 89 -12.97 -25.42 0.41
CA VAL A 89 -13.57 -24.14 0.81
C VAL A 89 -12.53 -23.03 0.78
N SER A 90 -11.34 -23.27 1.32
CA SER A 90 -10.24 -22.29 1.29
C SER A 90 -9.79 -21.95 -0.14
N ALA A 91 -9.77 -22.95 -1.03
CA ALA A 91 -9.46 -22.73 -2.45
C ALA A 91 -10.52 -21.86 -3.14
N LEU A 92 -11.80 -22.08 -2.85
CA LEU A 92 -12.89 -21.26 -3.37
C LEU A 92 -12.79 -19.81 -2.90
N ILE A 93 -12.51 -19.60 -1.61
CA ILE A 93 -12.28 -18.26 -1.05
C ILE A 93 -11.08 -17.59 -1.72
N TYR A 94 -9.98 -18.31 -1.92
CA TYR A 94 -8.80 -17.78 -2.60
C TYR A 94 -9.11 -17.34 -4.03
N GLU A 95 -9.83 -18.17 -4.82
CA GLU A 95 -10.19 -17.82 -6.20
C GLU A 95 -11.12 -16.59 -6.26
N THR A 96 -12.04 -16.47 -5.31
CA THR A 96 -12.91 -15.29 -5.19
C THR A 96 -12.11 -14.03 -4.88
N CYS A 97 -11.23 -14.09 -3.88
CA CYS A 97 -10.37 -12.97 -3.51
C CYS A 97 -9.38 -12.59 -4.64
N LYS A 98 -8.82 -13.58 -5.32
CA LYS A 98 -7.95 -13.38 -6.47
C LYS A 98 -8.69 -12.68 -7.62
N THR A 99 -9.90 -13.10 -7.93
CA THR A 99 -10.74 -12.46 -8.97
C THR A 99 -11.05 -11.01 -8.61
N TYR A 100 -11.40 -10.76 -7.35
CA TYR A 100 -11.59 -9.39 -6.84
C TYR A 100 -10.32 -8.55 -6.99
N LEU A 101 -9.17 -9.08 -6.56
CA LEU A 101 -7.90 -8.38 -6.64
C LEU A 101 -7.51 -8.05 -8.09
N LEU A 102 -7.70 -9.00 -9.02
CA LEU A 102 -7.46 -8.76 -10.45
C LEU A 102 -8.38 -7.67 -11.02
N GLN A 103 -9.64 -7.65 -10.62
CA GLN A 103 -10.58 -6.61 -11.05
C GLN A 103 -10.19 -5.25 -10.48
N GLN A 104 -9.81 -5.22 -9.20
CA GLN A 104 -9.31 -4.00 -8.55
C GLN A 104 -8.01 -3.52 -9.19
N GLY A 105 -7.12 -4.43 -9.60
CA GLY A 105 -5.88 -4.11 -10.30
C GLY A 105 -6.12 -3.39 -11.63
N LYS A 106 -7.13 -3.81 -12.40
CA LYS A 106 -7.51 -3.12 -13.64
C LYS A 106 -7.99 -1.69 -13.35
N PHE A 107 -8.79 -1.51 -12.31
CA PHE A 107 -9.25 -0.19 -11.90
C PHE A 107 -8.07 0.70 -11.45
N LEU A 108 -7.13 0.15 -10.69
CA LEU A 108 -5.91 0.86 -10.26
C LEU A 108 -5.06 1.34 -11.44
N ILE A 109 -4.93 0.54 -12.50
CA ILE A 109 -4.19 0.94 -13.71
C ILE A 109 -4.87 2.15 -14.37
N ILE A 110 -6.19 2.15 -14.52
CA ILE A 110 -6.94 3.28 -15.10
C ILE A 110 -6.73 4.53 -14.25
N LEU A 111 -6.87 4.41 -12.93
CA LEU A 111 -6.66 5.52 -12.00
C LEU A 111 -5.22 6.03 -12.04
N TRP A 112 -4.25 5.12 -12.11
CA TRP A 112 -2.84 5.49 -12.21
C TRP A 112 -2.54 6.26 -13.50
N ILE A 113 -3.11 5.86 -14.65
CA ILE A 113 -2.95 6.60 -15.91
C ILE A 113 -3.46 8.04 -15.76
N LEU A 114 -4.63 8.22 -15.12
CA LEU A 114 -5.17 9.56 -14.86
C LEU A 114 -4.23 10.38 -13.98
N ILE A 115 -3.71 9.79 -12.90
CA ILE A 115 -2.75 10.44 -12.00
C ILE A 115 -1.43 10.73 -12.73
N ALA A 116 -0.95 9.82 -13.58
CA ALA A 116 0.26 10.02 -14.37
C ALA A 116 0.16 11.22 -15.31
N VAL A 117 -0.99 11.41 -15.94
CA VAL A 117 -1.27 12.60 -16.77
C VAL A 117 -1.23 13.88 -15.92
N CYS A 118 -1.82 13.87 -14.74
CA CYS A 118 -1.78 15.00 -13.81
C CYS A 118 -0.34 15.31 -13.35
N ILE A 119 0.43 14.30 -13.01
CA ILE A 119 1.85 14.44 -12.61
C ILE A 119 2.66 15.02 -13.76
N TYR A 120 2.48 14.48 -14.97
CA TYR A 120 3.19 14.98 -16.15
C TYR A 120 2.86 16.45 -16.44
N TYR A 121 1.58 16.81 -16.39
CA TYR A 121 1.12 18.18 -16.61
C TYR A 121 1.66 19.13 -15.53
N TYR A 122 1.57 18.73 -14.25
CA TYR A 122 2.02 19.55 -13.14
C TYR A 122 3.53 19.81 -13.17
N PHE A 123 4.35 18.76 -13.30
CA PHE A 123 5.79 18.88 -13.26
C PHE A 123 6.42 19.26 -14.62
N GLY A 124 5.73 18.98 -15.73
CA GLY A 124 6.25 19.27 -17.06
C GLY A 124 5.83 20.62 -17.63
N VAL A 125 4.66 21.14 -17.22
CA VAL A 125 4.09 22.37 -17.79
C VAL A 125 4.01 23.50 -16.75
N LEU A 126 3.50 23.20 -15.52
CA LEU A 126 3.31 24.25 -14.52
C LEU A 126 4.59 24.56 -13.73
N GLN A 127 5.41 23.57 -13.44
CA GLN A 127 6.63 23.74 -12.67
C GLN A 127 7.83 23.83 -13.62
N GLU A 128 8.23 25.06 -13.96
CA GLU A 128 9.40 25.31 -14.78
C GLU A 128 10.68 24.83 -14.08
N GLY A 129 11.51 24.04 -14.78
CA GLY A 129 12.83 23.60 -14.29
C GLY A 129 12.98 22.10 -14.00
N LYS A 130 11.94 21.28 -14.13
CA LYS A 130 12.07 19.83 -14.03
C LYS A 130 12.44 19.22 -15.38
N THR A 131 13.51 18.43 -15.38
CA THR A 131 13.96 17.71 -16.58
C THR A 131 13.02 16.51 -16.84
N ALA A 132 12.81 16.15 -18.12
CA ALA A 132 11.99 14.97 -18.50
C ALA A 132 12.44 13.67 -17.78
N LEU A 133 13.74 13.55 -17.51
CA LEU A 133 14.29 12.43 -16.74
C LEU A 133 13.79 12.42 -15.29
N GLN A 134 13.68 13.56 -14.63
CA GLN A 134 13.15 13.65 -13.26
C GLN A 134 11.68 13.26 -13.20
N ILE A 135 10.89 13.69 -14.18
CA ILE A 135 9.46 13.31 -14.28
C ILE A 135 9.32 11.81 -14.50
N SER A 136 10.15 11.21 -15.36
CA SER A 136 10.12 9.77 -15.59
C SER A 136 10.51 8.96 -14.35
N ILE A 137 11.45 9.44 -13.53
CA ILE A 137 11.82 8.83 -12.26
C ILE A 137 10.64 8.88 -11.27
N ILE A 138 9.96 10.02 -11.16
CA ILE A 138 8.77 10.16 -10.30
C ILE A 138 7.68 9.16 -10.70
N LEU A 139 7.40 9.06 -11.99
CA LEU A 139 6.42 8.10 -12.51
C LEU A 139 6.84 6.66 -12.26
N ALA A 140 8.12 6.33 -12.47
CA ALA A 140 8.65 5.01 -12.17
C ALA A 140 8.52 4.66 -10.69
N CYS A 141 8.90 5.58 -9.78
CA CYS A 141 8.75 5.39 -8.35
C CYS A 141 7.28 5.17 -7.94
N SER A 142 6.32 5.89 -8.56
CA SER A 142 4.90 5.69 -8.30
C SER A 142 4.43 4.30 -8.72
N VAL A 143 4.90 3.78 -9.86
CA VAL A 143 4.63 2.40 -10.30
C VAL A 143 5.19 1.40 -9.31
N PHE A 144 6.44 1.56 -8.86
CA PHE A 144 7.04 0.67 -7.87
C PHE A 144 6.27 0.68 -6.54
N GLY A 145 5.76 1.83 -6.10
CA GLY A 145 4.91 1.94 -4.92
C GLY A 145 3.62 1.14 -5.06
N ILE A 146 2.92 1.27 -6.18
CA ILE A 146 1.69 0.52 -6.47
C ILE A 146 1.97 -0.99 -6.55
N LEU A 147 3.01 -1.39 -7.27
CA LEU A 147 3.39 -2.80 -7.40
C LEU A 147 3.76 -3.42 -6.05
N GLY A 148 4.46 -2.68 -5.19
CA GLY A 148 4.79 -3.11 -3.83
C GLY A 148 3.53 -3.37 -3.00
N SER A 149 2.62 -2.40 -2.93
CA SER A 149 1.36 -2.54 -2.19
C SER A 149 0.48 -3.66 -2.74
N TYR A 150 0.37 -3.76 -4.06
CA TYR A 150 -0.40 -4.81 -4.72
C TYR A 150 0.20 -6.20 -4.47
N GLY A 151 1.53 -6.31 -4.52
CA GLY A 151 2.26 -7.56 -4.23
C GLY A 151 2.05 -8.03 -2.79
N VAL A 152 2.08 -7.10 -1.82
CA VAL A 152 1.77 -7.40 -0.41
C VAL A 152 0.33 -7.86 -0.24
N ALA A 153 -0.63 -7.20 -0.88
CA ALA A 153 -2.04 -7.60 -0.85
C ALA A 153 -2.24 -9.01 -1.44
N TRP A 154 -1.60 -9.31 -2.58
CA TRP A 154 -1.64 -10.63 -3.20
C TRP A 154 -1.07 -11.72 -2.30
N PHE A 155 0.10 -11.47 -1.71
CA PHE A 155 0.74 -12.38 -0.78
C PHE A 155 -0.10 -12.59 0.49
N GLY A 156 -0.66 -11.49 1.05
CA GLY A 156 -1.53 -11.53 2.22
C GLY A 156 -2.78 -12.38 2.00
N ILE A 157 -3.47 -12.23 0.88
CA ILE A 157 -4.62 -13.08 0.53
C ILE A 157 -4.21 -14.55 0.46
N LYS A 158 -3.08 -14.84 -0.18
CA LYS A 158 -2.59 -16.20 -0.35
C LYS A 158 -2.24 -16.89 0.97
N ILE A 159 -1.56 -16.18 1.87
CA ILE A 159 -1.19 -16.74 3.18
C ILE A 159 -2.41 -16.87 4.09
N ASN A 160 -3.27 -15.85 4.11
CA ASN A 160 -4.44 -15.81 4.99
C ASN A 160 -5.44 -16.92 4.66
N THR A 161 -5.77 -17.13 3.39
CA THR A 161 -6.67 -18.21 2.98
C THR A 161 -6.12 -19.60 3.33
N GLN A 162 -4.80 -19.77 3.23
CA GLN A 162 -4.17 -21.03 3.64
C GLN A 162 -4.14 -21.20 5.16
N ALA A 163 -3.85 -20.15 5.91
CA ALA A 163 -3.83 -20.18 7.37
C ALA A 163 -5.22 -20.52 7.92
N ASN A 164 -6.27 -19.88 7.43
CA ASN A 164 -7.65 -20.08 7.90
C ASN A 164 -8.09 -21.55 7.89
N SER A 165 -7.86 -22.28 6.81
CA SER A 165 -8.23 -23.68 6.70
C SER A 165 -7.46 -24.57 7.69
N ARG A 166 -6.21 -24.25 7.96
CA ARG A 166 -5.34 -25.00 8.87
C ARG A 166 -5.64 -24.68 10.33
N THR A 167 -5.96 -23.43 10.62
CA THR A 167 -6.44 -23.00 11.93
C THR A 167 -7.74 -23.69 12.28
N ALA A 168 -8.71 -23.74 11.35
CA ALA A 168 -9.97 -24.45 11.54
C ALA A 168 -9.74 -25.96 11.80
N PHE A 169 -8.84 -26.59 11.05
CA PHE A 169 -8.49 -28.00 11.26
C PHE A 169 -7.77 -28.26 12.58
N SER A 170 -6.91 -27.35 13.01
CA SER A 170 -6.22 -27.41 14.29
C SER A 170 -7.20 -27.25 15.45
N ALA A 171 -8.17 -26.35 15.34
CA ALA A 171 -9.23 -26.16 16.33
C ALA A 171 -10.09 -27.43 16.50
N PHE A 172 -10.38 -28.12 15.40
CA PHE A 172 -11.12 -29.37 15.43
C PHE A 172 -10.39 -30.49 16.23
N ARG A 173 -9.06 -30.44 16.24
CA ARG A 173 -8.21 -31.37 17.02
C ARG A 173 -8.11 -31.00 18.52
N ALA A 174 -8.85 -30.01 18.98
CA ALA A 174 -8.89 -29.54 20.37
C ALA A 174 -7.52 -29.16 20.97
N ASN A 175 -6.60 -28.66 20.12
CA ASN A 175 -5.29 -28.16 20.57
C ASN A 175 -5.27 -26.62 20.49
N PRO A 176 -5.59 -25.91 21.59
CA PRO A 176 -5.71 -24.45 21.57
C PRO A 176 -4.37 -23.75 21.27
N LEU A 177 -3.26 -24.32 21.71
CA LEU A 177 -1.93 -23.72 21.51
C LEU A 177 -1.51 -23.79 20.03
N ALA A 178 -1.80 -24.89 19.34
CA ALA A 178 -1.53 -25.03 17.92
C ALA A 178 -2.42 -24.09 17.08
N THR A 179 -3.68 -23.94 17.49
CA THR A 179 -4.64 -23.03 16.82
C THR A 179 -4.21 -21.57 16.90
N LEU A 180 -3.63 -21.14 18.02
CA LEU A 180 -3.13 -19.77 18.20
C LEU A 180 -1.81 -19.47 17.48
N LYS A 181 -1.02 -20.48 17.15
CA LYS A 181 0.30 -20.30 16.50
C LYS A 181 0.24 -20.22 14.97
N ILE A 182 -0.89 -20.56 14.36
CA ILE A 182 -1.03 -20.61 12.90
C ILE A 182 -1.34 -19.23 12.27
N PRO A 183 -2.28 -18.40 12.80
CA PRO A 183 -2.58 -17.07 12.26
C PRO A 183 -1.50 -16.04 12.54
#